data_e939f2bd8c247dbaaae3b31e7347ba52
#
_entry.id   e939f2bd8c247dbaaae3b31e7347ba52
#
_cell.length_a   1.000
_cell.length_b   1.000
_cell.length_c   1.000
_cell.angle_alpha   90.00
_cell.angle_beta   90.00
_cell.angle_gamma   90.00
#
_symmetry.space_group_name_H-M   'P 1'
#
loop_
_entity.id
_entity.type
_entity.pdbx_description
1 polymer ?
#
loop_
_entity_poly.entity_id
_entity_poly.type
_entity_poly.pdbx_seq_one_letter_code
_entity_poly.pdbx_strand_id
1 'polypeptide(L)'
;MFQITFKILNWIRPYKARMILGFSMSFLNAIFIALPIFLVAKIFNNVLSHKPIYMKDILNVVIIMVLLVIGRFITAYFKSKSHESIAYEMSAKERLDIGDKLKNVRLGYFNSHHSNELTTIVTTDLTFLENFAMKMVDVVVNGYILITVLILSLLVVSWQVSLLACIGVLLSFFAIQLLERKSRQNAPAYHNVQNQLVEKVLEVIRGIQVIKSFAKENTSLKSFNQAVNGSKRINTKIEMQFIPFNLLHLLSLKVVSIMIVLVACLLYMNHSIDLPILIMISIFSFVIFDSVENINSAAHVLEMIDMTIDDIEKIKNAPELDENGKNLTIKNENIAFQNVNFSYDDKQVIKNVNFEIPTQTSTAIIGPSGSGKSTLCHLLLRFYDIDDGNIRIDGVDIKDMTLSTLMSKISAVFQKVYLFNDTIENNILFGDPGATKEEIIRAAKQACCHDFIMSLPEGYQTMLNEKGSNLSGGEKQRISIARAILKDAPIIILDEATASIDPENEQLIQTAINELSKGKTVITIAHKLETIKNADQIIVLNEGEIIQKGSHDELIRKPGMYQDFIRIKSKSAGWKL
;
A
#
# COMPACT_ATOMS: atom_id res chain seq x y z
N MET A 1 15.34 -9.67 16.76
CA MET A 1 14.74 -10.89 16.21
C MET A 1 13.53 -11.37 17.01
N PHE A 2 13.62 -11.67 18.31
CA PHE A 2 12.45 -12.08 19.12
C PHE A 2 11.36 -11.02 19.18
N GLN A 3 11.70 -9.73 19.30
CA GLN A 3 10.71 -8.66 19.28
C GLN A 3 9.95 -8.62 17.96
N ILE A 4 10.67 -8.75 16.84
CA ILE A 4 10.07 -8.76 15.50
C ILE A 4 9.22 -10.01 15.29
N THR A 5 9.73 -11.20 15.69
CA THR A 5 8.96 -12.44 15.66
C THR A 5 7.66 -12.29 16.48
N PHE A 6 7.73 -11.68 17.66
CA PHE A 6 6.55 -11.42 18.49
C PHE A 6 5.58 -10.41 17.85
N LYS A 7 6.10 -9.39 17.16
CA LYS A 7 5.29 -8.42 16.39
C LYS A 7 4.55 -9.11 15.24
N ILE A 8 5.23 -10.01 14.51
CA ILE A 8 4.60 -10.84 13.48
C ILE A 8 3.52 -11.75 14.10
N LEU A 9 3.81 -12.41 15.23
CA LEU A 9 2.84 -13.25 15.93
C LEU A 9 1.62 -12.47 16.42
N ASN A 10 1.79 -11.22 16.83
CA ASN A 10 0.69 -10.33 17.17
C ASN A 10 -0.11 -9.90 15.94
N TRP A 11 0.56 -9.63 14.82
CA TRP A 11 -0.08 -9.30 13.56
C TRP A 11 -1.00 -10.43 13.09
N ILE A 12 -0.57 -11.70 13.22
CA ILE A 12 -1.36 -12.89 12.85
C ILE A 12 -2.24 -13.43 13.98
N ARG A 13 -2.38 -12.70 15.09
CA ARG A 13 -3.16 -13.10 16.29
C ARG A 13 -4.58 -13.60 16.00
N PRO A 14 -5.33 -13.11 14.99
CA PRO A 14 -6.64 -13.67 14.65
C PRO A 14 -6.62 -15.18 14.39
N TYR A 15 -5.49 -15.73 13.94
CA TYR A 15 -5.30 -17.14 13.58
C TYR A 15 -4.55 -17.95 14.66
N LYS A 16 -4.54 -17.49 15.94
CA LYS A 16 -3.78 -18.09 17.05
C LYS A 16 -3.97 -19.61 17.23
N ALA A 17 -5.17 -20.14 16.98
CA ALA A 17 -5.44 -21.57 17.11
C ALA A 17 -4.65 -22.41 16.10
N ARG A 18 -4.63 -22.00 14.83
CA ARG A 18 -3.83 -22.67 13.79
C ARG A 18 -2.34 -22.53 14.05
N MET A 19 -1.90 -21.36 14.52
CA MET A 19 -0.52 -21.10 14.88
C MET A 19 -0.03 -22.01 16.01
N ILE A 20 -0.81 -22.16 17.09
CA ILE A 20 -0.49 -23.06 18.20
C ILE A 20 -0.45 -24.52 17.72
N LEU A 21 -1.40 -24.93 16.87
CA LEU A 21 -1.40 -26.27 16.29
C LEU A 21 -0.14 -26.51 15.45
N GLY A 22 0.27 -25.56 14.62
CA GLY A 22 1.48 -25.67 13.83
C GLY A 22 2.75 -25.77 14.67
N PHE A 23 2.89 -24.97 15.74
CA PHE A 23 4.03 -25.08 16.66
C PHE A 23 4.02 -26.39 17.47
N SER A 24 2.84 -26.89 17.85
CA SER A 24 2.72 -28.21 18.49
C SER A 24 3.17 -29.33 17.54
N MET A 25 2.78 -29.25 16.26
CA MET A 25 3.26 -30.19 15.24
C MET A 25 4.78 -30.04 14.99
N SER A 26 5.33 -28.84 15.09
CA SER A 26 6.77 -28.61 15.01
C SER A 26 7.53 -29.25 16.15
N PHE A 27 7.00 -29.18 17.35
CA PHE A 27 7.60 -29.83 18.53
C PHE A 27 7.58 -31.37 18.36
N LEU A 28 6.45 -31.95 17.93
CA LEU A 28 6.37 -33.39 17.63
C LEU A 28 7.32 -33.79 16.50
N ASN A 29 7.43 -32.96 15.47
CA ASN A 29 8.37 -33.19 14.36
C ASN A 29 9.82 -33.22 14.85
N ALA A 30 10.21 -32.31 15.76
CA ALA A 30 11.54 -32.30 16.37
C ALA A 30 11.85 -33.59 17.15
N ILE A 31 10.85 -34.13 17.86
CA ILE A 31 10.99 -35.43 18.55
C ILE A 31 11.21 -36.56 17.53
N PHE A 32 10.45 -36.59 16.45
CA PHE A 32 10.64 -37.60 15.40
C PHE A 32 11.97 -37.47 14.66
N ILE A 33 12.62 -36.30 14.66
CA ILE A 33 13.98 -36.12 14.15
C ILE A 33 15.04 -36.66 15.15
N ALA A 34 14.84 -36.48 16.45
CA ALA A 34 15.78 -36.90 17.49
C ALA A 34 15.77 -38.43 17.74
N LEU A 35 14.59 -39.06 17.76
CA LEU A 35 14.42 -40.48 18.12
C LEU A 35 15.24 -41.48 17.28
N PRO A 36 15.34 -41.37 15.94
CA PRO A 36 16.16 -42.28 15.11
C PRO A 36 17.62 -42.38 15.57
N ILE A 37 18.18 -41.28 16.08
CA ILE A 37 19.58 -41.21 16.52
C ILE A 37 19.82 -42.17 17.67
N PHE A 38 18.89 -42.22 18.64
CA PHE A 38 18.99 -43.13 19.79
C PHE A 38 18.79 -44.59 19.39
N LEU A 39 17.93 -44.86 18.40
CA LEU A 39 17.74 -46.22 17.88
C LEU A 39 19.02 -46.75 17.21
N VAL A 40 19.66 -45.92 16.39
CA VAL A 40 20.94 -46.27 15.76
C VAL A 40 22.01 -46.49 16.80
N ALA A 41 22.14 -45.61 17.82
CA ALA A 41 23.07 -45.74 18.91
C ALA A 41 22.91 -47.07 19.67
N LYS A 42 21.66 -47.48 19.94
CA LYS A 42 21.33 -48.76 20.61
C LYS A 42 21.79 -49.97 19.81
N ILE A 43 21.57 -49.99 18.50
CA ILE A 43 22.03 -51.08 17.64
C ILE A 43 23.56 -51.14 17.64
N PHE A 44 24.16 -49.96 17.44
CA PHE A 44 25.63 -49.85 17.40
C PHE A 44 26.29 -50.32 18.70
N ASN A 45 25.64 -50.02 19.85
CA ASN A 45 26.09 -50.54 21.14
C ASN A 45 25.98 -52.07 21.23
N ASN A 46 24.92 -52.67 20.70
CA ASN A 46 24.78 -54.13 20.70
C ASN A 46 25.84 -54.80 19.79
N VAL A 47 26.15 -54.21 18.61
CA VAL A 47 27.22 -54.71 17.71
C VAL A 47 28.57 -54.73 18.38
N LEU A 48 28.98 -53.59 18.97
CA LEU A 48 30.30 -53.44 19.60
C LEU A 48 30.44 -54.21 20.91
N SER A 49 29.33 -54.46 21.64
CA SER A 49 29.31 -55.32 22.84
C SER A 49 29.28 -56.78 22.50
N HIS A 50 29.48 -57.22 21.22
CA HIS A 50 29.42 -58.59 20.79
C HIS A 50 28.13 -59.36 21.19
N LYS A 51 27.01 -58.64 21.41
CA LYS A 51 25.73 -59.25 21.70
C LYS A 51 25.15 -59.86 20.43
N PRO A 52 24.56 -61.08 20.49
CA PRO A 52 23.94 -61.70 19.31
C PRO A 52 22.81 -60.78 18.78
N ILE A 53 22.90 -60.40 17.51
CA ILE A 53 21.86 -59.63 16.83
C ILE A 53 21.06 -60.60 15.99
N TYR A 54 19.77 -60.73 16.31
CA TYR A 54 18.85 -61.56 15.59
C TYR A 54 18.19 -60.74 14.47
N MET A 55 17.82 -61.41 13.40
CA MET A 55 17.08 -60.78 12.28
C MET A 55 15.80 -60.05 12.76
N LYS A 56 15.17 -60.57 13.82
CA LYS A 56 14.00 -59.94 14.45
C LYS A 56 14.32 -58.56 15.06
N ASP A 57 15.50 -58.38 15.63
CA ASP A 57 15.91 -57.08 16.23
C ASP A 57 16.13 -56.04 15.13
N ILE A 58 16.76 -56.43 14.02
CA ILE A 58 16.94 -55.60 12.85
C ILE A 58 15.58 -55.21 12.26
N LEU A 59 14.68 -56.18 12.09
CA LEU A 59 13.34 -55.95 11.53
C LEU A 59 12.52 -54.99 12.42
N ASN A 60 12.56 -55.16 13.73
CA ASN A 60 11.89 -54.26 14.69
C ASN A 60 12.40 -52.83 14.57
N VAL A 61 13.70 -52.63 14.46
CA VAL A 61 14.27 -51.28 14.32
C VAL A 61 13.88 -50.67 12.97
N VAL A 62 13.92 -51.40 11.90
CA VAL A 62 13.45 -50.94 10.57
C VAL A 62 11.98 -50.52 10.65
N ILE A 63 11.11 -51.33 11.27
CA ILE A 63 9.69 -51.02 11.42
C ILE A 63 9.53 -49.71 12.25
N ILE A 64 10.25 -49.57 13.37
CA ILE A 64 10.17 -48.36 14.18
C ILE A 64 10.68 -47.16 13.39
N MET A 65 11.78 -47.25 12.65
CA MET A 65 12.28 -46.18 11.80
C MET A 65 11.26 -45.76 10.73
N VAL A 66 10.61 -46.73 10.07
CA VAL A 66 9.55 -46.45 9.09
C VAL A 66 8.39 -45.70 9.76
N LEU A 67 7.97 -46.12 10.94
CA LEU A 67 6.90 -45.43 11.69
C LEU A 67 7.29 -44.00 12.09
N LEU A 68 8.55 -43.79 12.50
CA LEU A 68 9.06 -42.45 12.83
C LEU A 68 9.11 -41.54 11.59
N VAL A 69 9.52 -42.08 10.42
CA VAL A 69 9.50 -41.32 9.16
C VAL A 69 8.08 -40.96 8.75
N ILE A 70 7.14 -41.91 8.89
CA ILE A 70 5.71 -41.61 8.62
C ILE A 70 5.19 -40.55 9.57
N GLY A 71 5.49 -40.68 10.89
CA GLY A 71 5.13 -39.67 11.88
C GLY A 71 5.69 -38.28 11.58
N ARG A 72 6.97 -38.21 11.17
CA ARG A 72 7.61 -36.97 10.71
C ARG A 72 6.90 -36.38 9.51
N PHE A 73 6.53 -37.18 8.51
CA PHE A 73 5.82 -36.71 7.33
C PHE A 73 4.44 -36.14 7.68
N ILE A 74 3.68 -36.87 8.53
CA ILE A 74 2.35 -36.42 8.98
C ILE A 74 2.44 -35.10 9.74
N THR A 75 3.37 -34.98 10.70
CA THR A 75 3.53 -33.74 11.47
C THR A 75 4.00 -32.58 10.61
N ALA A 76 4.92 -32.82 9.67
CA ALA A 76 5.35 -31.80 8.71
C ALA A 76 4.19 -31.32 7.83
N TYR A 77 3.35 -32.25 7.33
CA TYR A 77 2.18 -31.91 6.52
C TYR A 77 1.18 -31.02 7.28
N PHE A 78 0.81 -31.41 8.51
CA PHE A 78 -0.13 -30.61 9.31
C PHE A 78 0.45 -29.27 9.73
N LYS A 79 1.75 -29.20 10.02
CA LYS A 79 2.46 -27.95 10.26
C LYS A 79 2.35 -27.01 9.05
N SER A 80 2.78 -27.46 7.86
CA SER A 80 2.76 -26.63 6.64
C SER A 80 1.34 -26.18 6.31
N LYS A 81 0.36 -27.10 6.37
CA LYS A 81 -1.05 -26.78 6.14
C LYS A 81 -1.58 -25.73 7.10
N SER A 82 -1.13 -25.74 8.37
CA SER A 82 -1.58 -24.78 9.38
C SER A 82 -0.92 -23.41 9.25
N HIS A 83 0.36 -23.34 8.89
CA HIS A 83 1.14 -22.10 8.89
C HIS A 83 1.13 -21.38 7.53
N GLU A 84 1.27 -22.09 6.41
CA GLU A 84 1.43 -21.42 5.10
C GLU A 84 0.18 -20.63 4.69
N SER A 85 -1.04 -21.11 5.02
CA SER A 85 -2.27 -20.39 4.68
C SER A 85 -2.49 -19.09 5.47
N ILE A 86 -1.93 -18.98 6.66
CA ILE A 86 -2.16 -17.82 7.56
C ILE A 86 -1.68 -16.52 6.93
N ALA A 87 -0.47 -16.51 6.34
CA ALA A 87 0.11 -15.31 5.76
C ALA A 87 -0.72 -14.82 4.56
N TYR A 88 -1.22 -15.73 3.72
CA TYR A 88 -2.08 -15.39 2.58
C TYR A 88 -3.42 -14.79 3.03
N GLU A 89 -4.09 -15.43 4.00
CA GLU A 89 -5.37 -14.95 4.52
C GLU A 89 -5.23 -13.58 5.20
N MET A 90 -4.14 -13.39 5.96
CA MET A 90 -3.88 -12.13 6.64
C MET A 90 -3.54 -11.00 5.66
N SER A 91 -2.70 -11.25 4.66
CA SER A 91 -2.36 -10.27 3.62
C SER A 91 -3.58 -9.88 2.78
N ALA A 92 -4.46 -10.84 2.45
CA ALA A 92 -5.70 -10.54 1.76
C ALA A 92 -6.61 -9.63 2.61
N LYS A 93 -6.75 -9.91 3.90
CA LYS A 93 -7.48 -9.07 4.84
C LYS A 93 -6.88 -7.66 4.93
N GLU A 94 -5.55 -7.56 5.07
CA GLU A 94 -4.86 -6.27 5.13
C GLU A 94 -5.09 -5.42 3.87
N ARG A 95 -5.08 -6.05 2.67
CA ARG A 95 -5.39 -5.34 1.42
C ARG A 95 -6.80 -4.74 1.43
N LEU A 96 -7.78 -5.50 1.95
CA LEU A 96 -9.16 -5.00 2.09
C LEU A 96 -9.25 -3.88 3.12
N ASP A 97 -8.66 -4.06 4.30
CA ASP A 97 -8.67 -3.07 5.39
C ASP A 97 -8.00 -1.75 4.94
N ILE A 98 -6.86 -1.83 4.21
CA ILE A 98 -6.20 -0.65 3.61
C ILE A 98 -7.11 -0.01 2.55
N GLY A 99 -7.73 -0.80 1.67
CA GLY A 99 -8.64 -0.29 0.66
C GLY A 99 -9.82 0.47 1.27
N ASP A 100 -10.41 -0.06 2.33
CA ASP A 100 -11.49 0.58 3.07
C ASP A 100 -11.02 1.84 3.80
N LYS A 101 -9.84 1.81 4.40
CA LYS A 101 -9.23 2.98 5.05
C LYS A 101 -8.99 4.11 4.04
N LEU A 102 -8.38 3.80 2.89
CA LEU A 102 -8.04 4.81 1.88
C LEU A 102 -9.27 5.51 1.28
N LYS A 103 -10.46 4.90 1.31
CA LYS A 103 -11.71 5.56 0.89
C LYS A 103 -12.07 6.76 1.78
N ASN A 104 -11.70 6.71 3.06
CA ASN A 104 -12.09 7.69 4.08
C ASN A 104 -10.97 8.68 4.43
N VAL A 105 -9.77 8.50 3.86
CA VAL A 105 -8.63 9.39 4.10
C VAL A 105 -8.73 10.66 3.24
N ARG A 106 -8.23 11.79 3.76
CA ARG A 106 -8.23 13.08 3.05
C ARG A 106 -7.43 13.00 1.75
N LEU A 107 -7.88 13.70 0.70
CA LEU A 107 -7.16 13.73 -0.58
C LEU A 107 -5.73 14.29 -0.43
N GLY A 108 -5.51 15.21 0.51
CA GLY A 108 -4.19 15.74 0.85
C GLY A 108 -3.17 14.66 1.23
N TYR A 109 -3.63 13.58 1.86
CA TYR A 109 -2.77 12.43 2.18
C TYR A 109 -2.13 11.80 0.94
N PHE A 110 -2.88 11.72 -0.18
CA PHE A 110 -2.37 11.17 -1.43
C PHE A 110 -1.38 12.10 -2.16
N ASN A 111 -1.37 13.38 -1.83
CA ASN A 111 -0.40 14.34 -2.37
C ASN A 111 0.89 14.35 -1.55
N SER A 112 0.80 14.23 -0.22
CA SER A 112 1.96 14.14 0.67
C SER A 112 2.64 12.76 0.62
N HIS A 113 1.86 11.69 0.40
CA HIS A 113 2.35 10.33 0.19
C HIS A 113 2.24 10.01 -1.30
N HIS A 114 3.37 9.89 -1.97
CA HIS A 114 3.38 9.59 -3.41
C HIS A 114 2.53 8.35 -3.70
N SER A 115 1.63 8.42 -4.68
CA SER A 115 0.76 7.28 -5.05
C SER A 115 1.56 6.00 -5.36
N ASN A 116 2.82 6.15 -5.75
CA ASN A 116 3.76 5.05 -5.96
C ASN A 116 4.11 4.31 -4.65
N GLU A 117 4.28 5.03 -3.55
CA GLU A 117 4.56 4.45 -2.22
C GLU A 117 3.38 3.61 -1.75
N LEU A 118 2.16 4.14 -1.80
CA LEU A 118 0.94 3.41 -1.45
C LEU A 118 0.74 2.17 -2.33
N THR A 119 1.00 2.31 -3.64
CA THR A 119 0.95 1.17 -4.57
C THR A 119 1.98 0.11 -4.19
N THR A 120 3.22 0.50 -3.85
CA THR A 120 4.27 -0.43 -3.45
C THR A 120 3.87 -1.19 -2.18
N ILE A 121 3.33 -0.51 -1.17
CA ILE A 121 2.88 -1.13 0.08
C ILE A 121 1.79 -2.17 -0.19
N VAL A 122 0.75 -1.83 -0.96
CA VAL A 122 -0.39 -2.73 -1.21
C VAL A 122 -0.03 -3.92 -2.12
N THR A 123 0.88 -3.73 -3.08
CA THR A 123 1.23 -4.77 -4.05
C THR A 123 2.49 -5.52 -3.66
N THR A 124 3.62 -4.83 -3.50
CA THR A 124 4.93 -5.46 -3.33
C THR A 124 5.18 -5.85 -1.88
N ASP A 125 4.95 -4.94 -0.94
CA ASP A 125 5.31 -5.14 0.46
C ASP A 125 4.37 -6.14 1.14
N LEU A 126 3.06 -6.07 0.88
CA LEU A 126 2.13 -7.11 1.36
C LEU A 126 2.41 -8.47 0.72
N THR A 127 2.83 -8.52 -0.56
CA THR A 127 3.25 -9.78 -1.19
C THR A 127 4.55 -10.32 -0.57
N PHE A 128 5.46 -9.43 -0.15
CA PHE A 128 6.65 -9.82 0.60
C PHE A 128 6.27 -10.45 1.96
N LEU A 129 5.37 -9.81 2.73
CA LEU A 129 4.85 -10.39 3.97
C LEU A 129 4.17 -11.75 3.76
N GLU A 130 3.35 -11.85 2.72
CA GLU A 130 2.65 -13.08 2.33
C GLU A 130 3.62 -14.25 2.12
N ASN A 131 4.75 -13.99 1.46
CA ASN A 131 5.72 -15.03 1.12
C ASN A 131 6.72 -15.33 2.23
N PHE A 132 7.06 -14.37 3.09
CA PHE A 132 8.18 -14.50 4.00
C PHE A 132 7.82 -14.44 5.48
N ALA A 133 6.73 -13.78 5.91
CA ALA A 133 6.45 -13.58 7.32
C ALA A 133 6.39 -14.91 8.11
N MET A 134 5.50 -15.83 7.70
CA MET A 134 5.39 -17.14 8.38
C MET A 134 6.61 -18.03 8.19
N LYS A 135 7.26 -17.97 7.02
CA LYS A 135 8.50 -18.76 6.78
C LYS A 135 9.61 -18.34 7.73
N MET A 136 9.79 -17.04 7.96
CA MET A 136 10.83 -16.55 8.86
C MET A 136 10.50 -16.86 10.33
N VAL A 137 9.23 -16.73 10.73
CA VAL A 137 8.77 -17.20 12.04
C VAL A 137 9.06 -18.69 12.22
N ASP A 138 8.78 -19.51 11.20
CA ASP A 138 9.05 -20.94 11.23
C ASP A 138 10.55 -21.25 11.33
N VAL A 139 11.41 -20.58 10.57
CA VAL A 139 12.86 -20.76 10.65
C VAL A 139 13.36 -20.49 12.07
N VAL A 140 12.94 -19.37 12.66
CA VAL A 140 13.36 -18.99 14.01
C VAL A 140 12.80 -19.92 15.08
N VAL A 141 11.48 -20.07 15.13
CA VAL A 141 10.79 -20.82 16.20
C VAL A 141 11.11 -22.31 16.10
N ASN A 142 11.06 -22.90 14.90
CA ASN A 142 11.40 -24.32 14.73
C ASN A 142 12.88 -24.60 14.98
N GLY A 143 13.76 -23.67 14.59
CA GLY A 143 15.19 -23.78 14.87
C GLY A 143 15.43 -23.89 16.38
N TYR A 144 14.82 -23.01 17.19
CA TYR A 144 14.94 -23.06 18.64
C TYR A 144 14.20 -24.26 19.29
N ILE A 145 13.04 -24.67 18.75
CA ILE A 145 12.35 -25.88 19.21
C ILE A 145 13.25 -27.11 18.99
N LEU A 146 13.77 -27.28 17.78
CA LEU A 146 14.57 -28.44 17.43
C LEU A 146 15.85 -28.51 18.25
N ILE A 147 16.60 -27.41 18.37
CA ILE A 147 17.84 -27.40 19.16
C ILE A 147 17.56 -27.68 20.66
N THR A 148 16.43 -27.17 21.19
CA THR A 148 16.04 -27.45 22.57
C THR A 148 15.76 -28.96 22.77
N VAL A 149 15.00 -29.58 21.86
CA VAL A 149 14.73 -31.03 21.91
C VAL A 149 16.03 -31.83 21.81
N LEU A 150 16.96 -31.43 20.92
CA LEU A 150 18.24 -32.10 20.75
C LEU A 150 19.15 -31.95 21.99
N ILE A 151 19.20 -30.76 22.60
CA ILE A 151 19.96 -30.54 23.84
C ILE A 151 19.38 -31.37 25.01
N LEU A 152 18.05 -31.40 25.15
CA LEU A 152 17.40 -32.25 26.16
C LEU A 152 17.67 -33.73 25.92
N SER A 153 17.73 -34.17 24.68
CA SER A 153 18.07 -35.54 24.33
C SER A 153 19.53 -35.87 24.67
N LEU A 154 20.46 -34.94 24.46
CA LEU A 154 21.87 -35.11 24.88
C LEU A 154 22.06 -35.12 26.39
N LEU A 155 21.19 -34.46 27.16
CA LEU A 155 21.23 -34.46 28.62
C LEU A 155 21.08 -35.88 29.18
N VAL A 156 20.30 -36.72 28.52
CA VAL A 156 20.12 -38.15 28.89
C VAL A 156 21.40 -38.95 28.68
N VAL A 157 22.25 -38.54 27.73
CA VAL A 157 23.50 -39.24 27.37
C VAL A 157 24.69 -38.72 28.19
N SER A 158 24.87 -37.40 28.22
CA SER A 158 25.94 -36.74 28.97
C SER A 158 25.61 -35.27 29.22
N TRP A 159 25.53 -34.89 30.50
CA TRP A 159 25.27 -33.52 30.90
C TRP A 159 26.36 -32.54 30.47
N GLN A 160 27.63 -33.01 30.42
CA GLN A 160 28.79 -32.19 30.01
C GLN A 160 28.67 -31.78 28.54
N VAL A 161 28.28 -32.70 27.65
CA VAL A 161 28.05 -32.45 26.23
C VAL A 161 26.83 -31.53 26.03
N SER A 162 25.78 -31.77 26.78
CA SER A 162 24.57 -30.90 26.74
C SER A 162 24.90 -29.47 27.18
N LEU A 163 25.71 -29.29 28.23
CA LEU A 163 26.15 -27.97 28.69
C LEU A 163 26.93 -27.21 27.61
N LEU A 164 27.87 -27.90 26.92
CA LEU A 164 28.62 -27.30 25.80
C LEU A 164 27.70 -26.90 24.65
N ALA A 165 26.70 -27.72 24.31
CA ALA A 165 25.72 -27.38 23.31
C ALA A 165 24.90 -26.12 23.69
N CYS A 166 24.52 -25.99 24.97
CA CYS A 166 23.89 -24.76 25.49
C CYS A 166 24.80 -23.53 25.33
N ILE A 167 26.11 -23.67 25.66
CA ILE A 167 27.08 -22.57 25.50
C ILE A 167 27.18 -22.18 24.03
N GLY A 168 27.19 -23.15 23.11
CA GLY A 168 27.19 -22.88 21.66
C GLY A 168 25.99 -22.07 21.20
N VAL A 169 24.80 -22.43 21.65
CA VAL A 169 23.58 -21.69 21.34
C VAL A 169 23.59 -20.28 21.92
N LEU A 170 24.11 -20.08 23.13
CA LEU A 170 24.24 -18.76 23.76
C LEU A 170 25.24 -17.87 22.99
N LEU A 171 26.39 -18.40 22.58
CA LEU A 171 27.38 -17.67 21.77
C LEU A 171 26.78 -17.28 20.40
N SER A 172 26.12 -18.23 19.77
CA SER A 172 25.40 -17.99 18.51
C SER A 172 24.33 -16.89 18.66
N PHE A 173 23.53 -16.96 19.71
CA PHE A 173 22.53 -15.93 20.01
C PHE A 173 23.13 -14.54 20.15
N PHE A 174 24.27 -14.43 20.85
CA PHE A 174 24.98 -13.16 20.97
C PHE A 174 25.50 -12.64 19.61
N ALA A 175 26.06 -13.51 18.77
CA ALA A 175 26.52 -13.16 17.43
C ALA A 175 25.36 -12.68 16.54
N ILE A 176 24.19 -13.37 16.61
CA ILE A 176 22.98 -12.97 15.89
C ILE A 176 22.45 -11.61 16.38
N GLN A 177 22.52 -11.31 17.68
CA GLN A 177 22.12 -9.99 18.19
C GLN A 177 22.99 -8.86 17.64
N LEU A 178 24.31 -9.09 17.47
CA LEU A 178 25.20 -8.10 16.85
C LEU A 178 24.83 -7.90 15.37
N LEU A 179 24.53 -8.97 14.65
CA LEU A 179 24.05 -8.91 13.26
C LEU A 179 22.74 -8.12 13.16
N GLU A 180 21.76 -8.41 14.03
CA GLU A 180 20.46 -7.74 14.07
C GLU A 180 20.60 -6.22 14.28
N ARG A 181 21.44 -5.80 15.24
CA ARG A 181 21.72 -4.37 15.45
C ARG A 181 22.27 -3.71 14.18
N LYS A 182 23.14 -4.40 13.46
CA LYS A 182 23.72 -3.90 12.22
C LYS A 182 22.74 -3.89 11.07
N SER A 183 21.89 -4.90 10.96
CA SER A 183 20.79 -4.98 9.99
C SER A 183 19.83 -3.82 10.18
N ARG A 184 19.39 -3.57 11.41
CA ARG A 184 18.49 -2.47 11.76
C ARG A 184 19.04 -1.09 11.39
N GLN A 185 20.36 -0.88 11.54
CA GLN A 185 21.02 0.36 11.12
C GLN A 185 21.02 0.56 9.60
N ASN A 186 21.07 -0.53 8.83
CA ASN A 186 21.15 -0.51 7.37
C ASN A 186 19.79 -0.55 6.67
N ALA A 187 18.74 -1.04 7.34
CA ALA A 187 17.42 -1.23 6.76
C ALA A 187 16.81 0.06 6.14
N PRO A 188 16.87 1.25 6.76
CA PRO A 188 16.37 2.48 6.14
C PRO A 188 17.12 2.85 4.85
N ALA A 189 18.46 2.65 4.81
CA ALA A 189 19.26 2.94 3.62
C ALA A 189 18.92 1.99 2.46
N TYR A 190 18.65 0.72 2.77
CA TYR A 190 18.19 -0.27 1.80
C TYR A 190 16.82 0.13 1.21
N HIS A 191 15.85 0.42 2.07
CA HIS A 191 14.48 0.80 1.67
C HIS A 191 14.47 2.07 0.81
N ASN A 192 15.18 3.12 1.23
CA ASN A 192 15.26 4.37 0.48
C ASN A 192 15.84 4.18 -0.92
N VAL A 193 16.87 3.35 -1.07
CA VAL A 193 17.49 3.10 -2.37
C VAL A 193 16.58 2.28 -3.28
N GLN A 194 15.80 1.33 -2.74
CA GLN A 194 14.81 0.58 -3.50
C GLN A 194 13.67 1.49 -3.97
N ASN A 195 13.15 2.36 -3.11
CA ASN A 195 12.11 3.33 -3.48
C ASN A 195 12.59 4.28 -4.58
N GLN A 196 13.83 4.81 -4.46
CA GLN A 196 14.44 5.64 -5.51
C GLN A 196 14.59 4.89 -6.83
N LEU A 197 14.95 3.61 -6.79
CA LEU A 197 15.06 2.80 -8.01
C LEU A 197 13.69 2.64 -8.68
N VAL A 198 12.65 2.29 -7.92
CA VAL A 198 11.27 2.18 -8.43
C VAL A 198 10.79 3.51 -9.02
N GLU A 199 11.03 4.63 -8.33
CA GLU A 199 10.68 5.97 -8.82
C GLU A 199 11.34 6.26 -10.18
N LYS A 200 12.66 5.99 -10.33
CA LYS A 200 13.38 6.23 -11.58
C LYS A 200 12.97 5.30 -12.71
N VAL A 201 12.61 4.05 -12.41
CA VAL A 201 12.01 3.13 -13.39
C VAL A 201 10.70 3.71 -13.93
N LEU A 202 9.79 4.13 -13.03
CA LEU A 202 8.50 4.70 -13.43
C LEU A 202 8.64 6.02 -14.18
N GLU A 203 9.59 6.87 -13.81
CA GLU A 203 9.91 8.10 -14.54
C GLU A 203 10.30 7.81 -15.99
N VAL A 204 11.19 6.83 -16.23
CA VAL A 204 11.60 6.43 -17.58
C VAL A 204 10.42 5.86 -18.37
N ILE A 205 9.61 4.98 -17.77
CA ILE A 205 8.45 4.37 -18.43
C ILE A 205 7.42 5.45 -18.84
N ARG A 206 7.09 6.38 -17.93
CA ARG A 206 6.14 7.46 -18.19
C ARG A 206 6.67 8.46 -19.22
N GLY A 207 7.98 8.71 -19.20
CA GLY A 207 8.66 9.64 -20.12
C GLY A 207 9.13 9.02 -21.42
N ILE A 208 8.87 7.73 -21.70
CA ILE A 208 9.48 7.01 -22.83
C ILE A 208 9.18 7.65 -24.20
N GLN A 209 7.99 8.20 -24.37
CA GLN A 209 7.61 8.89 -25.63
C GLN A 209 8.47 10.15 -25.85
N VAL A 210 8.71 10.92 -24.77
CA VAL A 210 9.56 12.13 -24.83
C VAL A 210 11.00 11.72 -25.11
N ILE A 211 11.51 10.69 -24.42
CA ILE A 211 12.87 10.18 -24.61
C ILE A 211 13.09 9.78 -26.07
N LYS A 212 12.15 9.04 -26.66
CA LYS A 212 12.22 8.60 -28.07
C LYS A 212 12.09 9.77 -29.06
N SER A 213 11.17 10.72 -28.79
CA SER A 213 10.96 11.86 -29.71
C SER A 213 12.17 12.80 -29.82
N PHE A 214 12.96 12.91 -28.75
CA PHE A 214 14.16 13.74 -28.72
C PHE A 214 15.47 12.98 -28.99
N ALA A 215 15.42 11.67 -29.23
CA ALA A 215 16.59 10.80 -29.43
C ALA A 215 17.66 10.97 -28.33
N LYS A 216 17.22 11.19 -27.06
CA LYS A 216 18.07 11.45 -25.90
C LYS A 216 18.23 10.23 -24.98
N GLU A 217 18.21 9.03 -25.54
CA GLU A 217 18.27 7.76 -24.80
C GLU A 217 19.45 7.71 -23.81
N ASN A 218 20.65 8.07 -24.27
CA ASN A 218 21.84 8.02 -23.42
C ASN A 218 21.87 9.06 -22.29
N THR A 219 21.22 10.20 -22.46
CA THR A 219 21.23 11.29 -21.46
C THR A 219 20.11 11.10 -20.43
N SER A 220 18.92 10.68 -20.88
CA SER A 220 17.77 10.46 -20.00
C SER A 220 17.91 9.21 -19.12
N LEU A 221 18.64 8.20 -19.56
CA LEU A 221 18.95 7.01 -18.78
C LEU A 221 20.06 7.24 -17.73
N LYS A 222 20.71 8.41 -17.70
CA LYS A 222 21.80 8.69 -16.76
C LYS A 222 21.32 8.64 -15.30
N SER A 223 20.19 9.25 -14.99
CA SER A 223 19.59 9.21 -13.63
C SER A 223 19.16 7.80 -13.24
N PHE A 224 18.57 7.05 -14.17
CA PHE A 224 18.23 5.64 -13.98
C PHE A 224 19.49 4.79 -13.70
N ASN A 225 20.53 4.91 -14.54
CA ASN A 225 21.79 4.20 -14.35
C ASN A 225 22.47 4.56 -13.01
N GLN A 226 22.35 5.82 -12.57
CA GLN A 226 22.84 6.24 -11.25
C GLN A 226 22.06 5.57 -10.11
N ALA A 227 20.74 5.46 -10.23
CA ALA A 227 19.90 4.76 -9.24
C ALA A 227 20.21 3.26 -9.18
N VAL A 228 20.39 2.59 -10.34
CA VAL A 228 20.79 1.18 -10.42
C VAL A 228 22.17 0.96 -9.78
N ASN A 229 23.16 1.79 -10.11
CA ASN A 229 24.51 1.70 -9.53
C ASN A 229 24.50 2.06 -8.04
N GLY A 230 23.67 3.00 -7.61
CA GLY A 230 23.43 3.34 -6.21
C GLY A 230 22.91 2.14 -5.43
N SER A 231 21.86 1.48 -5.94
CA SER A 231 21.27 0.28 -5.37
C SER A 231 22.32 -0.84 -5.27
N LYS A 232 23.03 -1.14 -6.37
CA LYS A 232 24.11 -2.12 -6.36
C LYS A 232 25.16 -1.81 -5.28
N ARG A 233 25.63 -0.55 -5.19
CA ARG A 233 26.68 -0.13 -4.24
C ARG A 233 26.22 -0.29 -2.79
N ILE A 234 25.00 0.13 -2.47
CA ILE A 234 24.46 0.03 -1.11
C ILE A 234 24.25 -1.43 -0.73
N ASN A 235 23.62 -2.25 -1.60
CA ASN A 235 23.40 -3.66 -1.33
C ASN A 235 24.70 -4.43 -1.14
N THR A 236 25.69 -4.21 -2.02
CA THR A 236 27.03 -4.81 -1.85
C THR A 236 27.69 -4.38 -0.54
N LYS A 237 27.57 -3.09 -0.16
CA LYS A 237 28.13 -2.59 1.10
C LYS A 237 27.46 -3.25 2.32
N ILE A 238 26.15 -3.43 2.29
CA ILE A 238 25.37 -4.07 3.37
C ILE A 238 25.81 -5.53 3.51
N GLU A 239 25.86 -6.29 2.42
CA GLU A 239 26.31 -7.68 2.42
C GLU A 239 27.72 -7.82 2.96
N MET A 240 28.65 -6.98 2.52
CA MET A 240 30.03 -6.98 3.03
C MET A 240 30.11 -6.66 4.54
N GLN A 241 29.21 -5.84 5.06
CA GLN A 241 29.14 -5.55 6.50
C GLN A 241 28.59 -6.72 7.31
N PHE A 242 27.80 -7.62 6.72
CA PHE A 242 27.27 -8.80 7.40
C PHE A 242 28.27 -9.95 7.48
N ILE A 243 29.23 -10.06 6.56
CA ILE A 243 30.23 -11.15 6.51
C ILE A 243 30.91 -11.40 7.88
N PRO A 244 31.44 -10.40 8.60
CA PRO A 244 32.18 -10.68 9.86
C PRO A 244 31.24 -11.22 10.95
N PHE A 245 29.97 -10.79 11.00
CA PHE A 245 28.99 -11.28 11.98
C PHE A 245 28.52 -12.69 11.62
N ASN A 246 28.32 -12.97 10.33
CA ASN A 246 28.01 -14.31 9.84
C ASN A 246 29.14 -15.29 10.13
N LEU A 247 30.39 -14.88 9.88
CA LEU A 247 31.56 -15.69 10.22
C LEU A 247 31.66 -15.93 11.73
N LEU A 248 31.43 -14.91 12.56
CA LEU A 248 31.45 -15.05 14.03
C LEU A 248 30.43 -16.06 14.49
N HIS A 249 29.21 -15.98 13.94
CA HIS A 249 28.12 -16.93 14.23
C HIS A 249 28.51 -18.37 13.85
N LEU A 250 28.94 -18.59 12.61
CA LEU A 250 29.35 -19.91 12.11
C LEU A 250 30.54 -20.48 12.87
N LEU A 251 31.60 -19.68 13.08
CA LEU A 251 32.79 -20.10 13.83
C LEU A 251 32.45 -20.47 15.26
N SER A 252 31.56 -19.71 15.95
CA SER A 252 31.18 -20.04 17.32
C SER A 252 30.54 -21.44 17.41
N LEU A 253 29.65 -21.79 16.46
CA LEU A 253 29.02 -23.10 16.43
C LEU A 253 29.99 -24.23 16.06
N LYS A 254 30.85 -24.02 15.06
CA LYS A 254 31.83 -25.05 14.63
C LYS A 254 32.93 -25.29 15.67
N VAL A 255 33.38 -24.24 16.37
CA VAL A 255 34.31 -24.38 17.49
C VAL A 255 33.70 -25.20 18.64
N VAL A 256 32.43 -24.91 18.98
CA VAL A 256 31.75 -25.71 20.01
C VAL A 256 31.51 -27.15 19.54
N SER A 257 31.23 -27.41 18.27
CA SER A 257 31.14 -28.78 17.72
C SER A 257 32.48 -29.56 17.94
N ILE A 258 33.60 -28.91 17.66
CA ILE A 258 34.94 -29.50 17.91
C ILE A 258 35.16 -29.75 19.40
N MET A 259 34.76 -28.79 20.27
CA MET A 259 34.87 -28.97 21.72
C MET A 259 34.00 -30.10 22.26
N ILE A 260 32.80 -30.30 21.67
CA ILE A 260 31.93 -31.44 21.99
C ILE A 260 32.65 -32.78 21.69
N VAL A 261 33.27 -32.90 20.52
CA VAL A 261 34.04 -34.11 20.14
C VAL A 261 35.20 -34.33 21.10
N LEU A 262 35.96 -33.28 21.42
CA LEU A 262 37.07 -33.35 22.37
C LEU A 262 36.62 -33.83 23.76
N VAL A 263 35.55 -33.24 24.31
CA VAL A 263 35.00 -33.65 25.61
C VAL A 263 34.48 -35.09 25.55
N ALA A 264 33.83 -35.48 24.45
CA ALA A 264 33.41 -36.88 24.27
C ALA A 264 34.57 -37.86 24.26
N CYS A 265 35.72 -37.51 23.62
CA CYS A 265 36.94 -38.33 23.68
C CYS A 265 37.49 -38.44 25.10
N LEU A 266 37.52 -37.33 25.86
CA LEU A 266 37.96 -37.34 27.25
C LEU A 266 37.06 -38.20 28.15
N LEU A 267 35.75 -38.15 27.95
CA LEU A 267 34.78 -38.98 28.69
C LEU A 267 34.97 -40.47 28.36
N TYR A 268 35.28 -40.80 27.09
CA TYR A 268 35.59 -42.16 26.71
C TYR A 268 36.89 -42.67 27.34
N MET A 269 37.95 -41.85 27.32
CA MET A 269 39.22 -42.19 27.98
C MET A 269 39.06 -42.44 29.50
N ASN A 270 38.14 -41.72 30.14
CA ASN A 270 37.77 -41.89 31.54
C ASN A 270 36.76 -43.01 31.79
N HIS A 271 36.46 -43.83 30.80
CA HIS A 271 35.45 -44.90 30.86
C HIS A 271 34.05 -44.47 31.31
N SER A 272 33.71 -43.16 31.12
CA SER A 272 32.39 -42.60 31.48
C SER A 272 31.34 -42.83 30.39
N ILE A 273 31.77 -43.06 29.15
CA ILE A 273 30.91 -43.39 28.03
C ILE A 273 31.55 -44.51 27.20
N ASP A 274 30.70 -45.31 26.51
CA ASP A 274 31.14 -46.38 25.62
C ASP A 274 31.50 -45.87 24.22
N LEU A 275 32.30 -46.63 23.46
CA LEU A 275 32.70 -46.30 22.08
C LEU A 275 31.51 -45.97 21.15
N PRO A 276 30.37 -46.68 21.19
CA PRO A 276 29.17 -46.33 20.40
C PRO A 276 28.65 -44.93 20.68
N ILE A 277 28.64 -44.53 21.94
CA ILE A 277 28.18 -43.21 22.40
C ILE A 277 29.16 -42.12 21.94
N LEU A 278 30.45 -42.37 22.00
CA LEU A 278 31.47 -41.46 21.49
C LEU A 278 31.26 -41.17 19.99
N ILE A 279 31.11 -42.23 19.19
CA ILE A 279 30.89 -42.11 17.73
C ILE A 279 29.56 -41.37 17.45
N MET A 280 28.50 -41.71 18.18
CA MET A 280 27.23 -41.01 18.06
C MET A 280 27.34 -39.53 18.34
N ILE A 281 27.95 -39.13 19.49
CA ILE A 281 28.13 -37.73 19.86
C ILE A 281 28.99 -37.01 18.81
N SER A 282 30.04 -37.65 18.29
CA SER A 282 30.93 -37.07 17.28
C SER A 282 30.18 -36.75 15.99
N ILE A 283 29.39 -37.67 15.45
CA ILE A 283 28.58 -37.45 14.26
C ILE A 283 27.51 -36.37 14.54
N PHE A 284 26.88 -36.46 15.71
CA PHE A 284 25.77 -35.57 16.09
C PHE A 284 26.24 -34.11 16.30
N SER A 285 27.46 -33.90 16.80
CA SER A 285 28.02 -32.58 17.04
C SER A 285 28.08 -31.70 15.79
N PHE A 286 28.21 -32.28 14.60
CA PHE A 286 28.20 -31.55 13.33
C PHE A 286 26.80 -31.22 12.80
N VAL A 287 25.76 -31.98 13.23
CA VAL A 287 24.38 -31.82 12.75
C VAL A 287 23.53 -30.99 13.73
N ILE A 288 23.87 -31.03 15.04
CA ILE A 288 23.05 -30.41 16.09
C ILE A 288 22.80 -28.91 15.85
N PHE A 289 23.77 -28.20 15.29
CA PHE A 289 23.68 -26.76 15.10
C PHE A 289 23.10 -26.32 13.74
N ASP A 290 22.85 -27.24 12.81
CA ASP A 290 22.35 -26.88 11.46
C ASP A 290 21.08 -26.03 11.50
N SER A 291 20.17 -26.30 12.45
CA SER A 291 18.94 -25.55 12.60
C SER A 291 19.17 -24.12 13.10
N VAL A 292 20.17 -23.94 13.97
CA VAL A 292 20.54 -22.62 14.51
C VAL A 292 21.35 -21.84 13.48
N GLU A 293 22.19 -22.51 12.71
CA GLU A 293 22.95 -21.92 11.60
C GLU A 293 22.01 -21.23 10.59
N ASN A 294 20.88 -21.87 10.28
CA ASN A 294 19.87 -21.31 9.37
C ASN A 294 19.10 -20.09 9.94
N ILE A 295 19.06 -19.89 11.26
CA ILE A 295 18.39 -18.73 11.88
C ILE A 295 19.05 -17.41 11.46
N ASN A 296 20.36 -17.44 11.19
CA ASN A 296 21.12 -16.27 10.76
C ASN A 296 20.57 -15.67 9.46
N SER A 297 20.13 -16.49 8.50
CA SER A 297 19.54 -16.03 7.25
C SER A 297 18.22 -15.30 7.42
N ALA A 298 17.51 -15.55 8.53
CA ALA A 298 16.25 -14.88 8.82
C ALA A 298 16.41 -13.44 9.35
N ALA A 299 17.57 -13.07 9.89
CA ALA A 299 17.76 -11.80 10.58
C ALA A 299 17.47 -10.58 9.68
N HIS A 300 18.02 -10.58 8.46
CA HIS A 300 17.84 -9.49 7.51
C HIS A 300 16.38 -9.41 7.00
N VAL A 301 15.79 -10.57 6.68
CA VAL A 301 14.40 -10.63 6.18
C VAL A 301 13.42 -10.18 7.26
N LEU A 302 13.65 -10.52 8.52
CA LEU A 302 12.82 -10.09 9.65
C LEU A 302 12.84 -8.56 9.83
N GLU A 303 13.98 -7.90 9.67
CA GLU A 303 14.04 -6.43 9.73
C GLU A 303 13.24 -5.77 8.59
N MET A 304 13.26 -6.35 7.39
CA MET A 304 12.42 -5.87 6.28
C MET A 304 10.94 -6.05 6.59
N ILE A 305 10.56 -7.20 7.17
CA ILE A 305 9.18 -7.47 7.60
C ILE A 305 8.74 -6.45 8.65
N ASP A 306 9.61 -6.11 9.61
CA ASP A 306 9.32 -5.11 10.65
C ASP A 306 8.98 -3.75 10.05
N MET A 307 9.80 -3.28 9.11
CA MET A 307 9.56 -2.02 8.39
C MET A 307 8.25 -2.04 7.60
N THR A 308 7.98 -3.13 6.89
CA THR A 308 6.72 -3.28 6.13
C THR A 308 5.49 -3.22 7.04
N ILE A 309 5.53 -3.87 8.21
CA ILE A 309 4.43 -3.79 9.19
C ILE A 309 4.26 -2.35 9.69
N ASP A 310 5.36 -1.63 9.98
CA ASP A 310 5.30 -0.23 10.40
C ASP A 310 4.68 0.68 9.31
N ASP A 311 4.98 0.46 8.04
CA ASP A 311 4.43 1.24 6.93
C ASP A 311 2.92 0.96 6.74
N ILE A 312 2.49 -0.30 6.91
CA ILE A 312 1.06 -0.65 6.94
C ILE A 312 0.35 0.04 8.11
N GLU A 313 0.95 0.03 9.31
CA GLU A 313 0.39 0.70 10.48
C GLU A 313 0.26 2.22 10.29
N LYS A 314 1.19 2.87 9.61
CA LYS A 314 1.09 4.30 9.26
C LYS A 314 -0.15 4.59 8.42
N ILE A 315 -0.44 3.76 7.39
CA ILE A 315 -1.65 3.90 6.57
C ILE A 315 -2.91 3.69 7.42
N LYS A 316 -2.94 2.66 8.26
CA LYS A 316 -4.08 2.38 9.13
C LYS A 316 -4.38 3.49 10.12
N ASN A 317 -3.33 4.17 10.59
CA ASN A 317 -3.42 5.29 11.53
C ASN A 317 -3.59 6.64 10.84
N ALA A 318 -3.72 6.68 9.49
CA ALA A 318 -4.00 7.91 8.76
C ALA A 318 -5.35 8.51 9.20
N PRO A 319 -5.42 9.83 9.44
CA PRO A 319 -6.64 10.48 9.95
C PRO A 319 -7.79 10.37 8.93
N GLU A 320 -8.96 9.97 9.40
CA GLU A 320 -10.17 9.90 8.61
C GLU A 320 -10.90 11.26 8.57
N LEU A 321 -11.60 11.51 7.46
CA LEU A 321 -12.36 12.75 7.29
C LEU A 321 -13.61 12.81 8.17
N ASP A 322 -14.23 11.66 8.45
CA ASP A 322 -15.54 11.55 9.09
C ASP A 322 -15.50 11.22 10.59
N GLU A 323 -14.33 11.27 11.25
CA GLU A 323 -14.21 10.88 12.66
C GLU A 323 -15.24 11.54 13.60
N ASN A 324 -15.71 12.77 13.27
CA ASN A 324 -16.70 13.52 14.07
C ASN A 324 -17.93 13.96 13.25
N GLY A 325 -18.06 13.52 11.99
CA GLY A 325 -19.16 13.92 11.11
C GLY A 325 -20.50 13.31 11.51
N LYS A 326 -21.60 14.07 11.32
CA LYS A 326 -22.97 13.62 11.55
C LYS A 326 -23.74 13.54 10.24
N ASN A 327 -24.69 12.62 10.15
CA ASN A 327 -25.66 12.59 9.06
C ASN A 327 -26.71 13.67 9.32
N LEU A 328 -26.55 14.83 8.66
CA LEU A 328 -27.41 15.98 8.82
C LEU A 328 -28.30 16.17 7.59
N THR A 329 -29.54 16.56 7.80
CA THR A 329 -30.47 16.88 6.71
C THR A 329 -30.29 18.35 6.32
N ILE A 330 -29.84 18.61 5.09
CA ILE A 330 -29.71 19.94 4.48
C ILE A 330 -30.96 20.19 3.66
N LYS A 331 -31.61 21.32 3.90
CA LYS A 331 -32.89 21.71 3.23
C LYS A 331 -32.64 22.68 2.08
N ASN A 332 -31.71 23.62 2.25
CA ASN A 332 -31.35 24.63 1.26
C ASN A 332 -29.89 24.45 0.85
N GLU A 333 -29.49 24.94 -0.31
CA GLU A 333 -28.15 24.84 -0.89
C GLU A 333 -27.39 26.18 -0.83
N ASN A 334 -27.71 27.05 0.15
CA ASN A 334 -26.96 28.28 0.35
C ASN A 334 -25.57 27.96 0.89
N ILE A 335 -24.54 28.43 0.20
CA ILE A 335 -23.14 28.15 0.54
C ILE A 335 -22.49 29.43 1.04
N ALA A 336 -21.80 29.39 2.18
CA ALA A 336 -21.09 30.52 2.74
C ALA A 336 -19.64 30.17 3.07
N PHE A 337 -18.71 30.97 2.57
CA PHE A 337 -17.30 31.00 2.97
C PHE A 337 -17.09 32.17 3.91
N GLN A 338 -16.59 31.91 5.12
CA GLN A 338 -16.43 32.92 6.19
C GLN A 338 -15.00 32.88 6.72
N ASN A 339 -14.22 33.96 6.44
CA ASN A 339 -12.84 34.14 6.85
C ASN A 339 -11.93 32.96 6.54
N VAL A 340 -12.12 32.32 5.37
CA VAL A 340 -11.44 31.08 5.00
C VAL A 340 -9.98 31.37 4.69
N ASN A 341 -9.09 30.65 5.40
CA ASN A 341 -7.65 30.60 5.15
C ASN A 341 -7.23 29.15 4.86
N PHE A 342 -6.32 28.97 3.90
CA PHE A 342 -5.82 27.65 3.56
C PHE A 342 -4.42 27.68 2.95
N SER A 343 -3.59 26.72 3.37
CA SER A 343 -2.23 26.49 2.88
C SER A 343 -2.07 25.06 2.36
N TYR A 344 -1.33 24.90 1.26
CA TYR A 344 -0.75 23.60 0.90
C TYR A 344 0.64 23.55 1.53
N ASP A 345 0.84 22.63 2.47
CA ASP A 345 2.03 22.56 3.29
C ASP A 345 2.34 23.96 3.90
N ASP A 346 3.51 24.54 3.61
CA ASP A 346 3.91 25.87 4.11
C ASP A 346 3.48 27.04 3.22
N LYS A 347 2.81 26.78 2.10
CA LYS A 347 2.43 27.83 1.14
C LYS A 347 0.95 28.20 1.29
N GLN A 348 0.70 29.39 1.83
CA GLN A 348 -0.66 29.94 1.90
C GLN A 348 -1.20 30.27 0.50
N VAL A 349 -2.39 29.69 0.17
CA VAL A 349 -3.03 29.82 -1.15
C VAL A 349 -4.36 30.56 -1.07
N ILE A 350 -5.10 30.45 0.03
CA ILE A 350 -6.35 31.18 0.26
C ILE A 350 -6.18 32.04 1.50
N LYS A 351 -6.57 33.33 1.38
CA LYS A 351 -6.35 34.35 2.40
C LYS A 351 -7.64 35.10 2.69
N ASN A 352 -8.20 34.89 3.88
CA ASN A 352 -9.37 35.59 4.41
C ASN A 352 -10.53 35.73 3.41
N VAL A 353 -10.89 34.64 2.72
CA VAL A 353 -11.93 34.63 1.69
C VAL A 353 -13.30 34.62 2.33
N ASN A 354 -14.15 35.59 1.90
CA ASN A 354 -15.52 35.80 2.39
C ASN A 354 -16.50 36.01 1.23
N PHE A 355 -17.43 35.07 1.04
CA PHE A 355 -18.54 35.21 0.08
C PHE A 355 -19.66 34.21 0.34
N GLU A 356 -20.83 34.49 -0.25
CA GLU A 356 -21.99 33.63 -0.22
C GLU A 356 -22.47 33.33 -1.63
N ILE A 357 -23.00 32.12 -1.82
CA ILE A 357 -23.62 31.64 -3.05
C ILE A 357 -25.08 31.31 -2.71
N PRO A 358 -26.06 32.10 -3.17
CA PRO A 358 -27.48 31.81 -2.94
C PRO A 358 -27.90 30.53 -3.65
N THR A 359 -28.94 29.89 -3.11
CA THR A 359 -29.55 28.70 -3.71
C THR A 359 -30.07 28.99 -5.13
N GLN A 360 -29.86 28.02 -6.04
CA GLN A 360 -30.32 28.10 -7.45
C GLN A 360 -29.76 29.29 -8.25
N THR A 361 -28.53 29.74 -7.87
CA THR A 361 -27.82 30.76 -8.64
C THR A 361 -26.52 30.18 -9.24
N SER A 362 -26.06 30.85 -10.29
CA SER A 362 -24.80 30.55 -10.94
C SER A 362 -23.70 31.51 -10.49
N THR A 363 -22.60 30.98 -9.96
CA THR A 363 -21.43 31.77 -9.56
C THR A 363 -20.20 31.40 -10.40
N ALA A 364 -19.64 32.38 -11.12
CA ALA A 364 -18.39 32.23 -11.86
C ALA A 364 -17.19 32.70 -11.04
N ILE A 365 -16.21 31.82 -10.85
CA ILE A 365 -14.92 32.15 -10.22
C ILE A 365 -13.87 32.35 -11.32
N ILE A 366 -13.30 33.55 -11.39
CA ILE A 366 -12.28 33.92 -12.37
C ILE A 366 -11.02 34.47 -11.71
N GLY A 367 -9.92 34.48 -12.45
CA GLY A 367 -8.63 35.01 -11.98
C GLY A 367 -7.46 34.39 -12.73
N PRO A 368 -6.22 34.85 -12.51
CA PRO A 368 -5.01 34.28 -13.09
C PRO A 368 -4.80 32.81 -12.73
N SER A 369 -3.93 32.13 -13.49
CA SER A 369 -3.50 30.79 -13.09
C SER A 369 -2.76 30.87 -11.75
N GLY A 370 -3.05 29.91 -10.84
CA GLY A 370 -2.46 29.89 -9.50
C GLY A 370 -3.11 30.85 -8.47
N SER A 371 -4.22 31.55 -8.81
CA SER A 371 -4.91 32.44 -7.86
C SER A 371 -5.72 31.72 -6.76
N GLY A 372 -5.88 30.37 -6.83
CA GLY A 372 -6.60 29.58 -5.83
C GLY A 372 -8.01 29.14 -6.22
N LYS A 373 -8.44 29.32 -7.50
CA LYS A 373 -9.82 28.99 -7.96
C LYS A 373 -10.19 27.52 -7.72
N SER A 374 -9.41 26.59 -8.23
CA SER A 374 -9.66 25.14 -8.03
C SER A 374 -9.51 24.73 -6.57
N THR A 375 -8.67 25.45 -5.80
CA THR A 375 -8.53 25.22 -4.36
C THR A 375 -9.84 25.50 -3.62
N LEU A 376 -10.57 26.59 -3.95
CA LEU A 376 -11.88 26.88 -3.35
C LEU A 376 -12.88 25.75 -3.60
N CYS A 377 -12.90 25.18 -4.82
CA CYS A 377 -13.76 24.05 -5.14
C CYS A 377 -13.33 22.78 -4.36
N HIS A 378 -12.03 22.53 -4.24
CA HIS A 378 -11.51 21.40 -3.46
C HIS A 378 -11.83 21.54 -1.97
N LEU A 379 -11.81 22.76 -1.42
CA LEU A 379 -12.19 23.00 -0.03
C LEU A 379 -13.70 22.78 0.20
N LEU A 380 -14.55 23.20 -0.73
CA LEU A 380 -16.00 22.92 -0.66
C LEU A 380 -16.30 21.41 -0.75
N LEU A 381 -15.53 20.67 -1.57
CA LEU A 381 -15.59 19.21 -1.63
C LEU A 381 -14.95 18.53 -0.41
N ARG A 382 -14.39 19.31 0.51
CA ARG A 382 -13.67 18.82 1.69
C ARG A 382 -12.56 17.82 1.34
N PHE A 383 -11.92 17.99 0.18
CA PHE A 383 -10.71 17.23 -0.16
C PHE A 383 -9.53 17.63 0.73
N TYR A 384 -9.59 18.83 1.29
CA TYR A 384 -8.69 19.39 2.29
C TYR A 384 -9.52 20.09 3.36
N ASP A 385 -9.06 20.07 4.60
CA ASP A 385 -9.63 20.94 5.64
C ASP A 385 -8.95 22.33 5.60
N ILE A 386 -9.71 23.36 5.93
CA ILE A 386 -9.23 24.74 6.02
C ILE A 386 -8.39 24.95 7.29
N ASP A 387 -7.44 25.89 7.23
CA ASP A 387 -6.60 26.25 8.36
C ASP A 387 -7.39 27.08 9.39
N ASP A 388 -8.21 28.04 8.89
CA ASP A 388 -9.04 28.91 9.72
C ASP A 388 -10.28 29.36 8.96
N GLY A 389 -11.31 29.79 9.69
CA GLY A 389 -12.61 30.17 9.16
C GLY A 389 -13.61 29.03 9.11
N ASN A 390 -14.69 29.20 8.30
CA ASN A 390 -15.76 28.21 8.14
C ASN A 390 -16.25 28.16 6.69
N ILE A 391 -16.62 26.96 6.22
CA ILE A 391 -17.39 26.75 4.99
C ILE A 391 -18.70 26.10 5.41
N ARG A 392 -19.83 26.73 5.07
CA ARG A 392 -21.15 26.26 5.49
C ARG A 392 -22.08 26.00 4.30
N ILE A 393 -22.93 24.98 4.42
CA ILE A 393 -24.06 24.72 3.53
C ILE A 393 -25.32 24.72 4.39
N ASP A 394 -26.32 25.54 4.05
CA ASP A 394 -27.55 25.75 4.83
C ASP A 394 -27.26 26.13 6.31
N GLY A 395 -26.20 26.93 6.55
CA GLY A 395 -25.78 27.33 7.89
C GLY A 395 -25.00 26.28 8.68
N VAL A 396 -24.91 25.03 8.19
CA VAL A 396 -24.18 23.92 8.81
C VAL A 396 -22.74 23.91 8.28
N ASP A 397 -21.74 23.82 9.18
CA ASP A 397 -20.35 23.68 8.78
C ASP A 397 -20.12 22.33 8.11
N ILE A 398 -19.39 22.33 6.97
CA ILE A 398 -19.08 21.08 6.25
C ILE A 398 -18.20 20.13 7.07
N LYS A 399 -17.50 20.61 8.08
CA LYS A 399 -16.71 19.79 9.02
C LYS A 399 -17.60 18.95 9.95
N ASP A 400 -18.84 19.39 10.21
CA ASP A 400 -19.80 18.70 11.07
C ASP A 400 -20.61 17.64 10.30
N MET A 401 -20.46 17.58 8.98
CA MET A 401 -21.13 16.61 8.11
C MET A 401 -20.27 15.38 7.86
N THR A 402 -20.88 14.19 7.71
CA THR A 402 -20.17 13.07 7.12
C THR A 402 -19.85 13.35 5.65
N LEU A 403 -18.74 12.77 5.15
CA LEU A 403 -18.37 12.91 3.74
C LEU A 403 -19.50 12.42 2.81
N SER A 404 -20.17 11.34 3.18
CA SER A 404 -21.30 10.79 2.45
C SER A 404 -22.45 11.81 2.35
N THR A 405 -22.82 12.49 3.45
CA THR A 405 -23.84 13.54 3.46
C THR A 405 -23.43 14.72 2.56
N LEU A 406 -22.20 15.21 2.69
CA LEU A 406 -21.67 16.30 1.88
C LEU A 406 -21.66 15.93 0.39
N MET A 407 -21.10 14.77 0.05
CA MET A 407 -21.01 14.30 -1.33
C MET A 407 -22.37 13.99 -1.96
N SER A 408 -23.39 13.61 -1.18
CA SER A 408 -24.74 13.45 -1.71
C SER A 408 -25.33 14.77 -2.24
N LYS A 409 -24.85 15.92 -1.75
CA LYS A 409 -25.34 17.25 -2.11
C LYS A 409 -24.54 17.92 -3.23
N ILE A 410 -23.36 17.43 -3.56
CA ILE A 410 -22.47 18.06 -4.53
C ILE A 410 -22.14 17.09 -5.66
N SER A 411 -22.25 17.54 -6.90
CA SER A 411 -21.72 16.86 -8.07
C SER A 411 -20.64 17.71 -8.72
N ALA A 412 -19.51 17.11 -9.08
CA ALA A 412 -18.37 17.82 -9.66
C ALA A 412 -18.00 17.24 -11.03
N VAL A 413 -17.78 18.13 -12.00
CA VAL A 413 -17.22 17.83 -13.31
C VAL A 413 -15.85 18.49 -13.40
N PHE A 414 -14.80 17.67 -13.35
CA PHE A 414 -13.42 18.14 -13.33
C PHE A 414 -12.86 18.36 -14.73
N GLN A 415 -11.83 19.20 -14.84
CA GLN A 415 -11.09 19.47 -16.06
C GLN A 415 -10.46 18.20 -16.65
N LYS A 416 -9.83 17.38 -15.80
CA LYS A 416 -9.25 16.08 -16.18
C LYS A 416 -10.22 14.98 -15.86
N VAL A 417 -10.92 14.49 -16.87
CA VAL A 417 -11.87 13.37 -16.71
C VAL A 417 -11.12 12.07 -16.49
N TYR A 418 -11.51 11.35 -15.45
CA TYR A 418 -11.06 9.98 -15.21
C TYR A 418 -12.20 9.00 -15.51
N LEU A 419 -11.95 8.04 -16.42
CA LEU A 419 -12.83 6.92 -16.71
C LEU A 419 -12.16 5.64 -16.25
N PHE A 420 -12.95 4.78 -15.58
CA PHE A 420 -12.49 3.48 -15.12
C PHE A 420 -12.38 2.51 -16.30
N ASN A 421 -11.48 1.54 -16.19
CA ASN A 421 -11.37 0.42 -17.13
C ASN A 421 -12.55 -0.54 -16.89
N ASP A 422 -13.69 -0.19 -17.47
CA ASP A 422 -14.99 -0.85 -17.34
C ASP A 422 -15.87 -0.44 -18.53
N THR A 423 -17.08 -0.97 -18.61
CA THR A 423 -18.05 -0.58 -19.65
C THR A 423 -18.44 0.90 -19.55
N ILE A 424 -18.91 1.48 -20.64
CA ILE A 424 -19.47 2.85 -20.63
C ILE A 424 -20.68 2.90 -19.69
N GLU A 425 -21.53 1.88 -19.68
CA GLU A 425 -22.68 1.76 -18.76
C GLU A 425 -22.24 1.87 -17.31
N ASN A 426 -21.28 1.09 -16.86
CA ASN A 426 -20.75 1.11 -15.50
C ASN A 426 -20.07 2.45 -15.16
N ASN A 427 -19.41 3.05 -16.15
CA ASN A 427 -18.83 4.37 -15.98
C ASN A 427 -19.88 5.46 -15.75
N ILE A 428 -21.06 5.39 -16.37
CA ILE A 428 -22.17 6.32 -16.12
C ILE A 428 -22.88 5.97 -14.80
N LEU A 429 -23.13 4.67 -14.55
CA LEU A 429 -23.75 4.13 -13.34
C LEU A 429 -23.00 4.54 -12.06
N PHE A 430 -21.71 4.87 -12.16
CA PHE A 430 -20.92 5.41 -11.05
C PHE A 430 -21.53 6.67 -10.40
N GLY A 431 -22.38 7.42 -11.12
CA GLY A 431 -23.12 8.57 -10.61
C GLY A 431 -24.17 8.18 -9.56
N ASP A 432 -24.93 7.10 -9.82
CA ASP A 432 -25.88 6.47 -8.89
C ASP A 432 -25.91 4.96 -9.14
N PRO A 433 -25.26 4.15 -8.25
CA PRO A 433 -25.23 2.69 -8.38
C PRO A 433 -26.61 2.00 -8.34
N GLY A 434 -27.65 2.69 -7.87
CA GLY A 434 -29.03 2.17 -7.81
C GLY A 434 -29.87 2.46 -9.07
N ALA A 435 -29.32 3.19 -10.04
CA ALA A 435 -30.06 3.64 -11.21
C ALA A 435 -30.40 2.50 -12.18
N THR A 436 -31.57 2.60 -12.79
CA THR A 436 -32.04 1.68 -13.84
C THR A 436 -31.34 1.97 -15.19
N LYS A 437 -31.42 1.01 -16.10
CA LYS A 437 -30.88 1.18 -17.46
C LYS A 437 -31.55 2.33 -18.21
N GLU A 438 -32.82 2.54 -17.99
CA GLU A 438 -33.60 3.63 -18.57
C GLU A 438 -33.12 5.00 -18.08
N GLU A 439 -32.74 5.09 -16.79
CA GLU A 439 -32.18 6.31 -16.20
C GLU A 439 -30.79 6.61 -16.73
N ILE A 440 -29.93 5.59 -16.90
CA ILE A 440 -28.63 5.71 -17.53
C ILE A 440 -28.77 6.26 -18.96
N ILE A 441 -29.67 5.68 -19.77
CA ILE A 441 -29.93 6.12 -21.15
C ILE A 441 -30.46 7.56 -21.16
N ARG A 442 -31.36 7.92 -20.25
CA ARG A 442 -31.89 9.28 -20.12
C ARG A 442 -30.75 10.28 -19.81
N ALA A 443 -29.92 9.98 -18.82
CA ALA A 443 -28.79 10.82 -18.46
C ALA A 443 -27.79 10.95 -19.64
N ALA A 444 -27.54 9.88 -20.36
CA ALA A 444 -26.68 9.89 -21.55
C ALA A 444 -27.25 10.76 -22.70
N LYS A 445 -28.58 10.76 -22.90
CA LYS A 445 -29.24 11.65 -23.87
C LYS A 445 -29.12 13.12 -23.46
N GLN A 446 -29.37 13.41 -22.18
CA GLN A 446 -29.26 14.78 -21.65
C GLN A 446 -27.81 15.29 -21.71
N ALA A 447 -26.82 14.40 -21.54
CA ALA A 447 -25.39 14.71 -21.71
C ALA A 447 -24.92 14.71 -23.17
N CYS A 448 -25.79 14.56 -24.16
CA CYS A 448 -25.45 14.48 -25.59
C CYS A 448 -24.40 13.39 -25.90
N CYS A 449 -24.43 12.28 -25.16
CA CYS A 449 -23.47 11.18 -25.38
C CYS A 449 -24.12 9.88 -25.90
N HIS A 450 -25.46 9.78 -25.91
CA HIS A 450 -26.18 8.59 -26.35
C HIS A 450 -25.85 8.18 -27.79
N ASP A 451 -25.86 9.11 -28.71
CA ASP A 451 -25.72 8.82 -30.15
C ASP A 451 -24.31 8.29 -30.48
N PHE A 452 -23.25 8.90 -29.92
CA PHE A 452 -21.91 8.36 -30.12
C PHE A 452 -21.73 6.99 -29.43
N ILE A 453 -22.33 6.78 -28.24
CA ILE A 453 -22.29 5.47 -27.57
C ILE A 453 -22.93 4.41 -28.48
N MET A 454 -24.07 4.70 -29.06
CA MET A 454 -24.78 3.78 -29.95
C MET A 454 -24.07 3.57 -31.30
N SER A 455 -23.18 4.47 -31.70
CA SER A 455 -22.32 4.27 -32.88
C SER A 455 -21.16 3.30 -32.65
N LEU A 456 -20.83 2.99 -31.41
CA LEU A 456 -19.81 2.00 -31.07
C LEU A 456 -20.33 0.57 -31.25
N PRO A 457 -19.48 -0.40 -31.63
CA PRO A 457 -19.92 -1.77 -31.93
C PRO A 457 -20.70 -2.46 -30.82
N GLU A 458 -20.35 -2.20 -29.54
CA GLU A 458 -20.96 -2.81 -28.36
C GLU A 458 -21.85 -1.82 -27.58
N GLY A 459 -22.06 -0.58 -28.10
CA GLY A 459 -22.86 0.44 -27.48
C GLY A 459 -22.45 0.72 -26.04
N TYR A 460 -23.39 0.67 -25.09
CA TYR A 460 -23.13 0.87 -23.66
C TYR A 460 -22.22 -0.19 -23.03
N GLN A 461 -22.11 -1.39 -23.63
CA GLN A 461 -21.24 -2.46 -23.16
C GLN A 461 -19.80 -2.33 -23.65
N THR A 462 -19.49 -1.29 -24.44
CA THR A 462 -18.14 -1.03 -24.90
C THR A 462 -17.19 -0.86 -23.73
N MET A 463 -16.15 -1.71 -23.66
CA MET A 463 -15.10 -1.63 -22.66
C MET A 463 -14.18 -0.44 -22.93
N LEU A 464 -13.95 0.35 -21.91
CA LEU A 464 -12.98 1.44 -21.93
C LEU A 464 -11.61 0.95 -21.52
N ASN A 465 -10.59 1.37 -22.24
CA ASN A 465 -9.19 1.14 -21.87
C ASN A 465 -8.80 2.06 -20.69
N GLU A 466 -7.58 1.89 -20.19
CA GLU A 466 -7.05 2.72 -19.10
C GLU A 466 -7.28 4.22 -19.37
N LYS A 467 -7.96 4.88 -18.43
CA LYS A 467 -8.38 6.30 -18.52
C LYS A 467 -9.21 6.63 -19.75
N GLY A 468 -9.89 5.64 -20.34
CA GLY A 468 -10.70 5.84 -21.55
C GLY A 468 -9.86 6.26 -22.76
N SER A 469 -8.62 5.75 -22.93
CA SER A 469 -7.70 6.16 -24.00
C SER A 469 -8.24 5.92 -25.41
N ASN A 470 -9.28 5.11 -25.55
CA ASN A 470 -10.00 4.85 -26.80
C ASN A 470 -11.12 5.86 -27.12
N LEU A 471 -11.30 6.91 -26.32
CA LEU A 471 -12.29 7.97 -26.54
C LEU A 471 -11.60 9.33 -26.72
N SER A 472 -12.22 10.22 -27.50
CA SER A 472 -11.83 11.62 -27.62
C SER A 472 -12.03 12.39 -26.30
N GLY A 473 -11.39 13.55 -26.15
CA GLY A 473 -11.54 14.41 -24.97
C GLY A 473 -13.00 14.84 -24.74
N GLY A 474 -13.72 15.19 -25.83
CA GLY A 474 -15.13 15.61 -25.76
C GLY A 474 -16.09 14.48 -25.36
N GLU A 475 -15.85 13.25 -25.84
CA GLU A 475 -16.64 12.07 -25.45
C GLU A 475 -16.44 11.72 -23.97
N LYS A 476 -15.21 11.74 -23.48
CA LYS A 476 -14.92 11.57 -22.04
C LYS A 476 -15.65 12.59 -21.17
N GLN A 477 -15.61 13.87 -21.61
CA GLN A 477 -16.25 14.96 -20.88
C GLN A 477 -17.78 14.75 -20.81
N ARG A 478 -18.43 14.37 -21.93
CA ARG A 478 -19.88 14.09 -21.94
C ARG A 478 -20.26 12.90 -21.07
N ILE A 479 -19.44 11.83 -21.00
CA ILE A 479 -19.66 10.73 -20.05
C ILE A 479 -19.55 11.24 -18.59
N SER A 480 -18.58 12.11 -18.30
CA SER A 480 -18.46 12.72 -16.96
C SER A 480 -19.66 13.58 -16.59
N ILE A 481 -20.22 14.31 -17.57
CA ILE A 481 -21.46 15.08 -17.39
C ILE A 481 -22.66 14.14 -17.20
N ALA A 482 -22.72 13.01 -17.93
CA ALA A 482 -23.78 12.01 -17.74
C ALA A 482 -23.75 11.43 -16.31
N ARG A 483 -22.57 11.17 -15.73
CA ARG A 483 -22.43 10.80 -14.30
C ARG A 483 -23.02 11.85 -13.38
N ALA A 484 -22.73 13.13 -13.64
CA ALA A 484 -23.22 14.24 -12.83
C ALA A 484 -24.74 14.43 -12.94
N ILE A 485 -25.31 14.24 -14.13
CA ILE A 485 -26.76 14.26 -14.37
C ILE A 485 -27.43 13.09 -13.64
N LEU A 486 -26.90 11.88 -13.76
CA LEU A 486 -27.45 10.68 -13.12
C LEU A 486 -27.47 10.82 -11.59
N LYS A 487 -26.41 11.41 -11.01
CA LYS A 487 -26.31 11.67 -9.57
C LYS A 487 -27.36 12.68 -9.08
N ASP A 488 -27.79 13.60 -9.90
CA ASP A 488 -28.80 14.62 -9.66
C ASP A 488 -28.64 15.45 -8.37
N ALA A 489 -27.39 15.76 -8.01
CA ALA A 489 -27.09 16.57 -6.83
C ALA A 489 -27.53 18.04 -7.03
N PRO A 490 -27.98 18.75 -5.95
CA PRO A 490 -28.48 20.13 -6.03
C PRO A 490 -27.38 21.18 -6.22
N ILE A 491 -26.14 20.88 -5.87
CA ILE A 491 -24.96 21.75 -6.05
C ILE A 491 -24.06 21.15 -7.12
N ILE A 492 -23.71 21.95 -8.14
CA ILE A 492 -22.84 21.55 -9.25
C ILE A 492 -21.55 22.37 -9.22
N ILE A 493 -20.42 21.68 -9.30
CA ILE A 493 -19.10 22.30 -9.47
C ILE A 493 -18.60 21.95 -10.87
N LEU A 494 -18.26 22.98 -11.66
CA LEU A 494 -17.70 22.85 -13.01
C LEU A 494 -16.29 23.44 -13.04
N ASP A 495 -15.27 22.61 -13.17
CA ASP A 495 -13.87 23.05 -13.28
C ASP A 495 -13.43 22.93 -14.73
N GLU A 496 -13.37 24.07 -15.46
CA GLU A 496 -12.90 24.19 -16.86
C GLU A 496 -13.44 23.10 -17.82
N ALA A 497 -14.68 22.71 -17.69
CA ALA A 497 -15.28 21.56 -18.37
C ALA A 497 -15.18 21.57 -19.92
N THR A 498 -14.65 22.63 -20.54
CA THR A 498 -14.63 22.83 -22.00
C THR A 498 -13.27 23.28 -22.55
N ALA A 499 -12.16 23.12 -21.81
CA ALA A 499 -10.84 23.49 -22.27
C ALA A 499 -10.29 22.48 -23.31
N SER A 500 -9.73 22.96 -24.41
CA SER A 500 -9.00 22.17 -25.44
C SER A 500 -9.84 21.14 -26.20
N ILE A 501 -11.10 21.46 -26.52
CA ILE A 501 -12.04 20.60 -27.27
C ILE A 501 -12.34 21.25 -28.62
N ASP A 502 -12.56 20.42 -29.65
CA ASP A 502 -12.97 20.87 -30.97
C ASP A 502 -14.35 21.58 -30.95
N PRO A 503 -14.64 22.51 -31.87
CA PRO A 503 -15.84 23.35 -31.82
C PRO A 503 -17.17 22.59 -31.84
N GLU A 504 -17.26 21.46 -32.53
CA GLU A 504 -18.48 20.65 -32.62
C GLU A 504 -18.78 19.98 -31.27
N ASN A 505 -17.79 19.34 -30.64
CA ASN A 505 -17.92 18.77 -29.31
C ASN A 505 -18.13 19.84 -28.24
N GLU A 506 -17.61 21.06 -28.43
CA GLU A 506 -17.79 22.18 -27.52
C GLU A 506 -19.28 22.56 -27.39
N GLN A 507 -20.02 22.62 -28.51
CA GLN A 507 -21.44 22.93 -28.51
C GLN A 507 -22.29 21.85 -27.79
N LEU A 508 -21.97 20.57 -28.05
CA LEU A 508 -22.63 19.45 -27.38
C LEU A 508 -22.40 19.45 -25.85
N ILE A 509 -21.15 19.73 -25.43
CA ILE A 509 -20.81 19.85 -24.02
C ILE A 509 -21.54 21.03 -23.36
N GLN A 510 -21.62 22.19 -24.04
CA GLN A 510 -22.34 23.34 -23.51
C GLN A 510 -23.82 23.04 -23.34
N THR A 511 -24.43 22.33 -24.29
CA THR A 511 -25.82 21.85 -24.18
C THR A 511 -26.01 20.93 -22.98
N ALA A 512 -25.08 19.98 -22.79
CA ALA A 512 -25.10 19.06 -21.67
C ALA A 512 -24.92 19.77 -20.30
N ILE A 513 -24.03 20.79 -20.24
CA ILE A 513 -23.84 21.62 -19.06
C ILE A 513 -25.12 22.43 -18.73
N ASN A 514 -25.77 22.98 -19.75
CA ASN A 514 -27.02 23.72 -19.55
C ASN A 514 -28.14 22.83 -19.00
N GLU A 515 -28.23 21.57 -19.49
CA GLU A 515 -29.17 20.59 -18.94
C GLU A 515 -28.84 20.23 -17.49
N LEU A 516 -27.58 19.98 -17.19
CA LEU A 516 -27.10 19.67 -15.83
C LEU A 516 -27.38 20.79 -14.83
N SER A 517 -27.31 22.05 -15.28
CA SER A 517 -27.40 23.26 -14.43
C SER A 517 -28.83 23.70 -14.11
N LYS A 518 -29.83 23.17 -14.78
CA LYS A 518 -31.26 23.59 -14.60
C LYS A 518 -31.75 23.44 -13.16
N GLY A 519 -32.14 24.55 -12.54
CA GLY A 519 -32.72 24.58 -11.19
C GLY A 519 -31.73 24.21 -10.07
N LYS A 520 -30.42 24.31 -10.32
CA LYS A 520 -29.38 23.93 -9.37
C LYS A 520 -28.50 25.12 -9.00
N THR A 521 -27.78 25.02 -7.88
CA THR A 521 -26.75 25.96 -7.48
C THR A 521 -25.44 25.58 -8.19
N VAL A 522 -24.93 26.48 -9.03
CA VAL A 522 -23.80 26.18 -9.93
C VAL A 522 -22.58 27.03 -9.57
N ILE A 523 -21.44 26.39 -9.37
CA ILE A 523 -20.14 27.02 -9.20
C ILE A 523 -19.28 26.65 -10.40
N THR A 524 -18.85 27.66 -11.17
CA THR A 524 -18.04 27.41 -12.37
C THR A 524 -16.70 28.12 -12.26
N ILE A 525 -15.59 27.38 -12.43
CA ILE A 525 -14.31 27.99 -12.73
C ILE A 525 -14.33 28.29 -14.22
N ALA A 526 -14.53 29.57 -14.55
CA ALA A 526 -14.83 29.96 -15.90
C ALA A 526 -13.63 30.58 -16.63
N HIS A 527 -13.35 30.05 -17.81
CA HIS A 527 -12.38 30.62 -18.77
C HIS A 527 -13.06 31.17 -20.04
N LYS A 528 -14.35 30.85 -20.26
CA LYS A 528 -15.12 31.30 -21.42
C LYS A 528 -15.91 32.55 -21.10
N LEU A 529 -15.91 33.48 -22.05
CA LEU A 529 -16.55 34.78 -21.91
C LEU A 529 -18.05 34.67 -21.72
N GLU A 530 -18.72 33.76 -22.44
CA GLU A 530 -20.16 33.54 -22.38
C GLU A 530 -20.60 33.02 -21.01
N THR A 531 -19.89 32.02 -20.47
CA THR A 531 -20.17 31.45 -19.14
C THR A 531 -20.04 32.53 -18.05
N ILE A 532 -19.04 33.42 -18.17
CA ILE A 532 -18.80 34.50 -17.21
C ILE A 532 -19.90 35.53 -17.28
N LYS A 533 -20.30 35.96 -18.50
CA LYS A 533 -21.33 36.99 -18.68
C LYS A 533 -22.71 36.58 -18.20
N ASN A 534 -23.03 35.31 -18.34
CA ASN A 534 -24.34 34.76 -17.97
C ASN A 534 -24.46 34.34 -16.50
N ALA A 535 -23.39 34.46 -15.70
CA ALA A 535 -23.41 34.14 -14.30
C ALA A 535 -24.12 35.23 -13.47
N ASP A 536 -24.97 34.80 -12.51
CA ASP A 536 -25.65 35.73 -11.59
C ASP A 536 -24.65 36.46 -10.69
N GLN A 537 -23.56 35.81 -10.34
CA GLN A 537 -22.48 36.36 -9.54
C GLN A 537 -21.13 36.00 -10.13
N ILE A 538 -20.20 36.95 -10.11
CA ILE A 538 -18.81 36.77 -10.52
C ILE A 538 -17.90 37.10 -9.33
N ILE A 539 -16.96 36.20 -9.04
CA ILE A 539 -15.93 36.38 -8.04
C ILE A 539 -14.58 36.45 -8.75
N VAL A 540 -13.86 37.55 -8.56
CA VAL A 540 -12.52 37.74 -9.11
C VAL A 540 -11.49 37.46 -8.01
N LEU A 541 -10.74 36.40 -8.20
CA LEU A 541 -9.73 35.92 -7.25
C LEU A 541 -8.32 36.29 -7.76
N ASN A 542 -7.50 36.90 -6.93
CA ASN A 542 -6.10 37.17 -7.20
C ASN A 542 -5.25 36.90 -5.97
N GLU A 543 -4.15 36.17 -6.13
CA GLU A 543 -3.20 35.84 -5.04
C GLU A 543 -3.85 35.30 -3.75
N GLY A 544 -4.96 34.58 -3.90
CA GLY A 544 -5.71 33.96 -2.80
C GLY A 544 -6.76 34.87 -2.14
N GLU A 545 -6.96 36.09 -2.64
CA GLU A 545 -7.91 37.06 -2.10
C GLU A 545 -9.01 37.41 -3.12
N ILE A 546 -10.21 37.72 -2.64
CA ILE A 546 -11.30 38.23 -3.50
C ILE A 546 -11.08 39.75 -3.66
N ILE A 547 -10.75 40.14 -4.89
CA ILE A 547 -10.50 41.56 -5.23
C ILE A 547 -11.73 42.27 -5.79
N GLN A 548 -12.62 41.54 -6.45
CA GLN A 548 -13.89 42.10 -6.98
C GLN A 548 -14.99 41.02 -6.88
N LYS A 549 -16.23 41.45 -6.63
CA LYS A 549 -17.43 40.61 -6.59
C LYS A 549 -18.63 41.43 -7.08
N GLY A 550 -19.48 40.81 -7.92
CA GLY A 550 -20.71 41.43 -8.45
C GLY A 550 -21.23 40.75 -9.70
N SER A 551 -22.24 41.31 -10.34
CA SER A 551 -22.73 40.87 -11.67
C SER A 551 -21.82 41.37 -12.81
N HIS A 552 -22.02 40.85 -14.01
CA HIS A 552 -21.31 41.32 -15.22
C HIS A 552 -21.48 42.83 -15.41
N ASP A 553 -22.72 43.32 -15.32
CA ASP A 553 -23.07 44.74 -15.56
C ASP A 553 -22.47 45.69 -14.49
N GLU A 554 -22.32 45.21 -13.27
CA GLU A 554 -21.69 45.97 -12.20
C GLU A 554 -20.17 46.05 -12.36
N LEU A 555 -19.54 44.90 -12.67
CA LEU A 555 -18.10 44.78 -12.73
C LEU A 555 -17.49 45.40 -13.99
N ILE A 556 -18.20 45.36 -15.12
CA ILE A 556 -17.70 45.93 -16.40
C ILE A 556 -17.62 47.46 -16.33
N ARG A 557 -18.41 48.11 -15.44
CA ARG A 557 -18.43 49.56 -15.22
C ARG A 557 -17.36 50.02 -14.25
N LYS A 558 -16.82 49.09 -13.44
CA LYS A 558 -15.80 49.42 -12.43
C LYS A 558 -14.40 49.11 -12.99
N PRO A 559 -13.47 50.08 -12.97
CA PRO A 559 -12.10 49.80 -13.36
C PRO A 559 -11.50 48.71 -12.44
N GLY A 560 -10.80 47.75 -13.03
CA GLY A 560 -10.18 46.69 -12.25
C GLY A 560 -9.91 45.44 -13.10
N MET A 561 -9.45 44.37 -12.44
CA MET A 561 -8.99 43.16 -13.09
C MET A 561 -10.08 42.48 -13.94
N TYR A 562 -11.35 42.59 -13.54
CA TYR A 562 -12.47 42.06 -14.34
C TYR A 562 -12.53 42.71 -15.72
N GLN A 563 -12.50 44.02 -15.79
CA GLN A 563 -12.58 44.78 -17.05
C GLN A 563 -11.39 44.46 -17.94
N ASP A 564 -10.18 44.39 -17.38
CA ASP A 564 -8.97 43.99 -18.12
C ASP A 564 -9.07 42.56 -18.65
N PHE A 565 -9.57 41.63 -17.84
CA PHE A 565 -9.79 40.24 -18.24
C PHE A 565 -10.76 40.13 -19.41
N ILE A 566 -11.90 40.83 -19.34
CA ILE A 566 -12.89 40.86 -20.42
C ILE A 566 -12.30 41.47 -21.69
N ARG A 567 -11.56 42.58 -21.56
CA ARG A 567 -10.88 43.26 -22.69
C ARG A 567 -9.87 42.34 -23.39
N ILE A 568 -9.08 41.60 -22.66
CA ILE A 568 -8.10 40.66 -23.21
C ILE A 568 -8.81 39.51 -23.93
N LYS A 569 -9.83 38.93 -23.29
CA LYS A 569 -10.59 37.79 -23.86
C LYS A 569 -11.40 38.18 -25.08
N SER A 570 -11.99 39.37 -25.14
CA SER A 570 -12.73 39.85 -26.31
C SER A 570 -11.80 40.11 -27.52
N LYS A 571 -10.59 40.63 -27.29
CA LYS A 571 -9.57 40.77 -28.32
C LYS A 571 -9.12 39.41 -28.87
N SER A 572 -8.91 38.43 -28.03
CA SER A 572 -8.51 37.09 -28.48
C SER A 572 -9.64 36.33 -29.21
N ALA A 573 -10.90 36.58 -28.90
CA ALA A 573 -12.06 36.02 -29.63
C ALA A 573 -12.22 36.64 -31.03
N GLY A 574 -11.82 37.89 -31.23
CA GLY A 574 -11.82 38.55 -32.54
C GLY A 574 -10.71 38.10 -33.52
N TRP A 575 -9.79 37.25 -33.07
CA TRP A 575 -8.70 36.66 -33.90
C TRP A 575 -9.03 35.25 -34.42
N LYS A 576 -10.26 34.76 -34.24
CA LYS A 576 -10.71 33.55 -34.93
C LYS A 576 -11.09 33.95 -36.36
N LEU A 577 -10.17 33.69 -37.30
CA LEU A 577 -10.40 33.65 -38.75
C LEU A 577 -11.36 32.53 -39.11
#